data_e3d802bc095f303530f05347891ad854
#
_entry.id   e3d802bc095f303530f05347891ad854
#
_cell.length_a   1.000
_cell.length_b   1.000
_cell.length_c   1.000
_cell.angle_alpha   90.00
_cell.angle_beta   90.00
_cell.angle_gamma   90.00
#
_symmetry.space_group_name_H-M   'P 1'
#
loop_
_entity.id
_entity.type
_entity.pdbx_description
1 polymer ?
#
loop_
_entity_poly.entity_id
_entity_poly.type
_entity_poly.pdbx_seq_one_letter_code
_entity_poly.pdbx_strand_id
1 'polypeptide(L)'
;MPTTFDGKRGITNGVSKLLSIQQASNHFTGGCIDNVAGQYAIVVSRYNDSITQRLLDGALESLQASGVADDDIQVAWVPGAWELPVVAARFARCDKIDAVICLGAVIRGETTHDQYINSQVASSLGKLSLQYDLPVLFGLLTCETMEQAIHRAGGNVGNKGVETAEAAVEMVKVMQLISSELLE
;
A
#
# COMPACT_ATOMS: atom_id res chain seq x y z
N MET A 1 8.33 44.01 -30.97
CA MET A 1 7.31 43.99 -29.90
C MET A 1 7.34 42.60 -29.33
N PRO A 2 7.70 42.39 -28.06
CA PRO A 2 7.74 41.06 -27.45
C PRO A 2 6.37 40.74 -26.83
N THR A 3 5.82 39.61 -27.18
CA THR A 3 4.60 39.04 -26.57
C THR A 3 4.94 38.38 -25.23
N THR A 4 4.40 38.96 -24.18
CA THR A 4 4.45 38.46 -22.80
C THR A 4 3.68 37.16 -22.66
N PHE A 5 4.35 36.11 -22.21
CA PHE A 5 3.74 34.83 -21.81
C PHE A 5 3.24 34.96 -20.37
N ASP A 6 1.92 35.03 -20.21
CA ASP A 6 1.28 35.05 -18.90
C ASP A 6 1.20 33.63 -18.33
N GLY A 7 2.05 33.33 -17.36
CA GLY A 7 2.19 32.05 -16.68
C GLY A 7 1.32 31.94 -15.42
N LYS A 8 -0.01 31.92 -15.55
CA LYS A 8 -0.91 31.57 -14.45
C LYS A 8 -2.11 30.73 -14.95
N ARG A 9 -1.89 29.45 -15.09
CA ARG A 9 -2.94 28.41 -15.13
C ARG A 9 -2.39 27.19 -14.42
N GLY A 10 -2.90 26.90 -13.28
CA GLY A 10 -4.00 26.19 -12.83
C GLY A 10 -3.59 25.16 -11.83
N ILE A 11 -3.56 25.49 -10.54
CA ILE A 11 -3.54 24.51 -9.42
C ILE A 11 -4.91 24.51 -8.71
N THR A 12 -5.90 25.23 -9.22
CA THR A 12 -7.22 25.34 -8.57
C THR A 12 -8.26 24.33 -9.05
N ASN A 13 -8.00 23.54 -10.09
CA ASN A 13 -9.01 22.62 -10.66
C ASN A 13 -9.15 21.26 -9.95
N GLY A 14 -8.19 20.86 -9.11
CA GLY A 14 -8.27 19.60 -8.38
C GLY A 14 -9.18 19.69 -7.14
N VAL A 15 -9.07 20.76 -6.39
CA VAL A 15 -9.82 20.92 -5.13
C VAL A 15 -11.30 21.23 -5.38
N SER A 16 -11.62 21.99 -6.44
CA SER A 16 -13.03 22.28 -6.78
C SER A 16 -13.78 21.06 -7.34
N LYS A 17 -13.07 20.10 -7.95
CA LYS A 17 -13.66 18.87 -8.46
C LYS A 17 -13.97 17.88 -7.34
N LEU A 18 -13.19 17.88 -6.25
CA LEU A 18 -13.49 17.11 -5.04
C LEU A 18 -14.72 17.66 -4.28
N LEU A 19 -14.91 18.96 -4.27
CA LEU A 19 -16.07 19.61 -3.62
C LEU A 19 -17.40 19.37 -4.36
N SER A 20 -17.40 19.04 -5.66
CA SER A 20 -18.61 18.77 -6.44
C SER A 20 -19.10 17.32 -6.36
N ILE A 21 -18.36 16.41 -5.73
CA ILE A 21 -18.73 14.99 -5.56
C ILE A 21 -19.58 14.77 -4.30
N GLN A 22 -19.77 15.79 -3.45
CA GLN A 22 -20.52 15.72 -2.18
C GLN A 22 -22.05 15.63 -2.29
N GLN A 23 -22.61 15.24 -3.42
CA GLN A 23 -24.07 15.10 -3.59
C GLN A 23 -24.63 13.68 -3.39
N ALA A 24 -23.78 12.70 -3.07
CA ALA A 24 -24.26 11.39 -2.64
C ALA A 24 -24.67 11.46 -1.16
N SER A 25 -25.78 10.82 -0.80
CA SER A 25 -26.30 10.81 0.58
C SER A 25 -25.34 10.14 1.57
N ASN A 26 -24.51 9.21 1.10
CA ASN A 26 -23.43 8.57 1.88
C ASN A 26 -22.17 8.56 1.03
N HIS A 27 -21.08 9.12 1.53
CA HIS A 27 -19.79 9.19 0.86
C HIS A 27 -18.70 8.65 1.79
N PHE A 28 -18.30 7.41 1.55
CA PHE A 28 -17.26 6.74 2.34
C PHE A 28 -15.87 7.06 1.77
N THR A 29 -15.04 7.76 2.52
CA THR A 29 -13.65 8.04 2.17
C THR A 29 -12.79 7.95 3.42
N GLY A 30 -11.61 7.39 3.31
CA GLY A 30 -10.63 7.33 4.39
C GLY A 30 -10.21 8.74 4.90
N GLY A 31 -10.24 9.76 4.04
CA GLY A 31 -9.97 11.16 4.37
C GLY A 31 -8.59 11.41 5.02
N CYS A 32 -8.41 12.57 5.67
CA CYS A 32 -7.25 12.82 6.52
C CYS A 32 -7.25 11.86 7.71
N ILE A 33 -6.14 11.16 7.89
CA ILE A 33 -6.03 9.96 8.72
C ILE A 33 -5.37 10.35 10.04
N ASP A 34 -6.19 10.68 11.04
CA ASP A 34 -5.73 10.79 12.41
C ASP A 34 -6.38 9.69 13.25
N ASN A 35 -5.56 8.86 13.90
CA ASN A 35 -5.97 7.83 14.86
C ASN A 35 -6.94 6.76 14.33
N VAL A 36 -6.54 6.02 13.30
CA VAL A 36 -7.27 4.81 12.89
C VAL A 36 -6.81 3.63 13.74
N ALA A 37 -7.66 3.19 14.66
CA ALA A 37 -7.42 1.95 15.39
C ALA A 37 -7.52 0.76 14.41
N GLY A 38 -6.53 -0.10 14.41
CA GLY A 38 -6.49 -1.31 13.59
C GLY A 38 -5.21 -2.10 13.80
N GLN A 39 -5.28 -3.40 13.53
CA GLN A 39 -4.16 -4.33 13.62
C GLN A 39 -3.59 -4.60 12.22
N TYR A 40 -2.33 -4.34 12.02
CA TYR A 40 -1.66 -4.41 10.73
C TYR A 40 -0.63 -5.53 10.69
N ALA A 41 -0.66 -6.35 9.65
CA ALA A 41 0.39 -7.31 9.38
C ALA A 41 1.22 -6.88 8.16
N ILE A 42 2.54 -6.89 8.30
CA ILE A 42 3.47 -6.62 7.20
C ILE A 42 4.23 -7.90 6.88
N VAL A 43 4.14 -8.38 5.64
CA VAL A 43 4.90 -9.51 5.14
C VAL A 43 5.97 -9.00 4.19
N VAL A 44 7.24 -9.26 4.50
CA VAL A 44 8.39 -8.69 3.78
C VAL A 44 9.27 -9.78 3.20
N SER A 45 9.65 -9.69 1.93
CA SER A 45 10.61 -10.62 1.32
C SER A 45 12.05 -10.22 1.63
N ARG A 46 12.91 -11.24 1.98
CA ARG A 46 14.34 -11.01 2.20
C ARG A 46 15.15 -10.88 0.91
N TYR A 47 14.67 -11.44 -0.19
CA TYR A 47 15.35 -11.27 -1.46
C TYR A 47 15.36 -9.79 -1.86
N ASN A 48 16.54 -9.24 -2.21
CA ASN A 48 16.80 -7.80 -2.38
C ASN A 48 16.60 -7.00 -1.07
N ASP A 49 17.16 -7.47 0.04
CA ASP A 49 16.99 -6.92 1.39
C ASP A 49 17.36 -5.44 1.51
N SER A 50 18.38 -4.98 0.78
CA SER A 50 18.75 -3.56 0.72
C SER A 50 17.64 -2.64 0.20
N ILE A 51 16.69 -3.19 -0.55
CA ILE A 51 15.49 -2.50 -1.03
C ILE A 51 14.32 -2.74 -0.09
N THR A 52 14.06 -4.01 0.26
CA THR A 52 12.86 -4.35 1.03
C THR A 52 12.91 -3.86 2.47
N GLN A 53 14.10 -3.71 3.06
CA GLN A 53 14.27 -3.04 4.35
C GLN A 53 13.81 -1.58 4.28
N ARG A 54 14.20 -0.82 3.25
CA ARG A 54 13.75 0.57 3.07
C ARG A 54 12.24 0.69 2.85
N LEU A 55 11.63 -0.31 2.19
CA LEU A 55 10.18 -0.36 2.06
C LEU A 55 9.51 -0.60 3.42
N LEU A 56 10.07 -1.51 4.21
CA LEU A 56 9.59 -1.78 5.56
C LEU A 56 9.71 -0.56 6.47
N ASP A 57 10.90 0.08 6.49
CA ASP A 57 11.13 1.28 7.29
C ASP A 57 10.10 2.37 6.95
N GLY A 58 9.91 2.65 5.65
CA GLY A 58 8.91 3.63 5.20
C GLY A 58 7.47 3.24 5.56
N ALA A 59 7.12 1.96 5.51
CA ALA A 59 5.79 1.50 5.92
C ALA A 59 5.57 1.66 7.43
N LEU A 60 6.57 1.31 8.26
CA LEU A 60 6.51 1.47 9.71
C LEU A 60 6.38 2.95 10.10
N GLU A 61 7.23 3.83 9.55
CA GLU A 61 7.16 5.27 9.77
C GLU A 61 5.79 5.85 9.40
N SER A 62 5.21 5.40 8.28
CA SER A 62 3.89 5.87 7.82
C SER A 62 2.75 5.39 8.73
N LEU A 63 2.76 4.13 9.17
CA LEU A 63 1.77 3.61 10.12
C LEU A 63 1.85 4.36 11.46
N GLN A 64 3.06 4.55 12.00
CA GLN A 64 3.27 5.29 13.24
C GLN A 64 2.82 6.76 13.12
N ALA A 65 3.13 7.42 12.01
CA ALA A 65 2.68 8.78 11.73
C ALA A 65 1.15 8.91 11.64
N SER A 66 0.48 7.80 11.25
CA SER A 66 -1.00 7.70 11.22
C SER A 66 -1.59 7.33 12.59
N GLY A 67 -0.78 7.23 13.65
CA GLY A 67 -1.22 6.95 15.02
C GLY A 67 -1.37 5.46 15.36
N VAL A 68 -0.91 4.54 14.49
CA VAL A 68 -0.88 3.10 14.78
C VAL A 68 0.22 2.80 15.79
N ALA A 69 -0.12 2.13 16.89
CA ALA A 69 0.86 1.76 17.92
C ALA A 69 1.76 0.60 17.47
N ASP A 70 2.98 0.53 17.98
CA ASP A 70 3.92 -0.55 17.64
C ASP A 70 3.37 -1.95 17.95
N ASP A 71 2.62 -2.09 19.04
CA ASP A 71 1.98 -3.35 19.45
C ASP A 71 0.86 -3.80 18.49
N ASP A 72 0.35 -2.90 17.66
CA ASP A 72 -0.66 -3.15 16.65
C ASP A 72 -0.07 -3.52 15.28
N ILE A 73 1.26 -3.62 15.19
CA ILE A 73 1.97 -3.96 13.96
C ILE A 73 2.70 -5.31 14.11
N GLN A 74 2.39 -6.24 13.22
CA GLN A 74 3.05 -7.55 13.16
C GLN A 74 3.91 -7.62 11.90
N VAL A 75 5.20 -7.99 12.03
CA VAL A 75 6.11 -8.11 10.88
C VAL A 75 6.57 -9.56 10.71
N ALA A 76 6.42 -10.09 9.51
CA ALA A 76 6.90 -11.42 9.14
C ALA A 76 7.82 -11.36 7.91
N TRP A 77 9.03 -11.93 8.04
CA TRP A 77 9.98 -12.04 6.95
C TRP A 77 9.87 -13.39 6.23
N VAL A 78 9.79 -13.36 4.89
CA VAL A 78 9.74 -14.53 4.03
C VAL A 78 10.98 -14.58 3.10
N PRO A 79 11.36 -15.75 2.56
CA PRO A 79 12.55 -15.86 1.70
C PRO A 79 12.50 -14.98 0.46
N GLY A 80 11.41 -14.98 -0.27
CA GLY A 80 11.24 -14.24 -1.52
C GLY A 80 9.82 -13.76 -1.74
N ALA A 81 9.59 -13.09 -2.86
CA ALA A 81 8.27 -12.57 -3.21
C ALA A 81 7.24 -13.69 -3.44
N TRP A 82 7.68 -14.87 -3.91
CA TRP A 82 6.80 -16.02 -4.13
C TRP A 82 6.12 -16.51 -2.85
N GLU A 83 6.76 -16.35 -1.69
CA GLU A 83 6.24 -16.80 -0.40
C GLU A 83 5.32 -15.77 0.28
N LEU A 84 5.25 -14.53 -0.22
CA LEU A 84 4.38 -13.48 0.35
C LEU A 84 2.91 -13.95 0.47
N PRO A 85 2.28 -14.55 -0.56
CA PRO A 85 0.86 -14.88 -0.49
C PRO A 85 0.51 -15.93 0.55
N VAL A 86 1.39 -16.91 0.81
CA VAL A 86 1.07 -17.97 1.78
C VAL A 86 1.07 -17.44 3.23
N VAL A 87 1.98 -16.50 3.54
CA VAL A 87 2.02 -15.87 4.86
C VAL A 87 0.93 -14.81 4.98
N ALA A 88 0.66 -14.03 3.92
CA ALA A 88 -0.48 -13.12 3.86
C ALA A 88 -1.81 -13.85 4.11
N ALA A 89 -2.00 -15.03 3.50
CA ALA A 89 -3.17 -15.87 3.74
C ALA A 89 -3.29 -16.35 5.20
N ARG A 90 -2.18 -16.52 5.89
CA ARG A 90 -2.20 -16.89 7.32
C ARG A 90 -2.68 -15.73 8.18
N PHE A 91 -2.20 -14.52 7.91
CA PHE A 91 -2.68 -13.31 8.59
C PHE A 91 -4.14 -13.00 8.24
N ALA A 92 -4.52 -13.12 6.97
CA ALA A 92 -5.89 -12.85 6.52
C ALA A 92 -6.96 -13.78 7.14
N ARG A 93 -6.56 -14.91 7.72
CA ARG A 93 -7.44 -15.81 8.49
C ARG A 93 -7.56 -15.42 9.96
N CYS A 94 -6.82 -14.43 10.40
CA CYS A 94 -6.82 -14.00 11.79
C CYS A 94 -7.82 -12.86 11.96
N ASP A 95 -8.92 -13.09 12.66
CA ASP A 95 -9.98 -12.08 12.88
C ASP A 95 -9.49 -10.82 13.62
N LYS A 96 -8.25 -10.82 14.09
CA LYS A 96 -7.66 -9.66 14.76
C LYS A 96 -6.92 -8.73 13.81
N ILE A 97 -6.68 -9.15 12.57
CA ILE A 97 -5.93 -8.35 11.58
C ILE A 97 -6.91 -7.59 10.69
N ASP A 98 -6.73 -6.29 10.60
CA ASP A 98 -7.56 -5.39 9.80
C ASP A 98 -6.99 -5.09 8.42
N ALA A 99 -5.67 -5.24 8.23
CA ALA A 99 -5.02 -5.17 6.91
C ALA A 99 -3.72 -5.97 6.84
N VAL A 100 -3.38 -6.46 5.65
CA VAL A 100 -2.11 -7.12 5.36
C VAL A 100 -1.35 -6.34 4.29
N ILE A 101 -0.14 -5.91 4.60
CA ILE A 101 0.77 -5.19 3.70
C ILE A 101 1.83 -6.18 3.22
N CYS A 102 1.97 -6.37 1.91
CA CYS A 102 2.96 -7.26 1.32
C CYS A 102 4.05 -6.45 0.63
N LEU A 103 5.28 -6.49 1.15
CA LEU A 103 6.42 -5.73 0.66
C LEU A 103 7.45 -6.68 0.03
N GLY A 104 7.95 -6.30 -1.14
CA GLY A 104 8.96 -7.07 -1.85
C GLY A 104 9.58 -6.27 -3.01
N ALA A 105 10.63 -6.83 -3.58
CA ALA A 105 11.24 -6.27 -4.78
C ALA A 105 11.66 -7.41 -5.73
N VAL A 106 11.08 -7.42 -6.92
CA VAL A 106 11.45 -8.30 -8.03
C VAL A 106 12.13 -7.46 -9.09
N ILE A 107 13.40 -7.71 -9.32
CA ILE A 107 14.20 -7.03 -10.32
C ILE A 107 14.45 -8.02 -11.45
N ARG A 108 14.21 -7.59 -12.69
CA ARG A 108 14.36 -8.42 -13.88
C ARG A 108 15.79 -8.94 -13.99
N GLY A 109 15.90 -10.25 -14.16
CA GLY A 109 17.15 -10.93 -14.49
C GLY A 109 17.26 -11.23 -15.99
N GLU A 110 18.13 -12.18 -16.33
CA GLU A 110 18.34 -12.62 -17.73
C GLU A 110 17.17 -13.45 -18.29
N THR A 111 16.34 -14.00 -17.43
CA THR A 111 15.21 -14.87 -17.80
C THR A 111 13.87 -14.17 -17.52
N THR A 112 12.77 -14.74 -18.00
CA THR A 112 11.40 -14.26 -17.77
C THR A 112 10.81 -14.74 -16.44
N HIS A 113 11.62 -15.24 -15.50
CA HIS A 113 11.18 -15.79 -14.22
C HIS A 113 10.44 -14.75 -13.35
N ASP A 114 10.87 -13.51 -13.42
CA ASP A 114 10.24 -12.36 -12.78
C ASP A 114 8.74 -12.21 -13.15
N GLN A 115 8.37 -12.46 -14.41
CA GLN A 115 7.00 -12.32 -14.89
C GLN A 115 6.05 -13.34 -14.21
N TYR A 116 6.53 -14.58 -14.02
CA TYR A 116 5.75 -15.62 -13.33
C TYR A 116 5.55 -15.27 -11.86
N ILE A 117 6.60 -14.80 -11.17
CA ILE A 117 6.52 -14.36 -9.77
C ILE A 117 5.54 -13.20 -9.67
N ASN A 118 5.73 -12.14 -10.44
CA ASN A 118 4.93 -10.92 -10.38
C ASN A 118 3.44 -11.21 -10.63
N SER A 119 3.14 -11.95 -11.68
CA SER A 119 1.76 -12.32 -12.03
C SER A 119 1.09 -13.16 -10.96
N GLN A 120 1.79 -14.19 -10.46
CA GLN A 120 1.24 -15.08 -9.44
C GLN A 120 1.01 -14.36 -8.11
N VAL A 121 1.97 -13.55 -7.66
CA VAL A 121 1.85 -12.80 -6.41
C VAL A 121 0.69 -11.81 -6.50
N ALA A 122 0.62 -11.00 -7.57
CA ALA A 122 -0.46 -10.05 -7.77
C ALA A 122 -1.85 -10.72 -7.78
N SER A 123 -2.00 -11.80 -8.56
CA SER A 123 -3.25 -12.57 -8.60
C SER A 123 -3.63 -13.18 -7.26
N SER A 124 -2.65 -13.70 -6.51
CA SER A 124 -2.90 -14.35 -5.23
C SER A 124 -3.31 -13.34 -4.15
N LEU A 125 -2.62 -12.20 -4.04
CA LEU A 125 -2.95 -11.17 -3.05
C LEU A 125 -4.34 -10.55 -3.33
N GLY A 126 -4.66 -10.28 -4.61
CA GLY A 126 -6.00 -9.80 -4.98
C GLY A 126 -7.11 -10.81 -4.65
N LYS A 127 -6.87 -12.12 -4.83
CA LYS A 127 -7.83 -13.16 -4.42
C LYS A 127 -8.01 -13.21 -2.91
N LEU A 128 -6.94 -13.05 -2.13
CA LEU A 128 -7.03 -13.04 -0.67
C LEU A 128 -7.89 -11.88 -0.17
N SER A 129 -7.74 -10.67 -0.73
CA SER A 129 -8.59 -9.54 -0.37
C SER A 129 -10.07 -9.85 -0.54
N LEU A 130 -10.47 -10.41 -1.68
CA LEU A 130 -11.86 -10.74 -1.96
C LEU A 130 -12.38 -11.93 -1.14
N GLN A 131 -11.51 -12.91 -0.87
CA GLN A 131 -11.89 -14.13 -0.14
C GLN A 131 -12.13 -13.89 1.34
N TYR A 132 -11.37 -12.98 1.95
CA TYR A 132 -11.42 -12.72 3.39
C TYR A 132 -12.07 -11.38 3.73
N ASP A 133 -12.56 -10.65 2.72
CA ASP A 133 -13.11 -9.30 2.88
C ASP A 133 -12.19 -8.39 3.70
N LEU A 134 -10.90 -8.44 3.34
CA LEU A 134 -9.81 -7.81 4.09
C LEU A 134 -8.87 -7.07 3.13
N PRO A 135 -8.45 -5.82 3.43
CA PRO A 135 -7.41 -5.14 2.68
C PRO A 135 -6.10 -5.93 2.66
N VAL A 136 -5.68 -6.41 1.49
CA VAL A 136 -4.36 -7.03 1.27
C VAL A 136 -3.61 -6.19 0.24
N LEU A 137 -2.63 -5.43 0.71
CA LEU A 137 -1.98 -4.37 -0.06
C LEU A 137 -0.76 -4.90 -0.82
N PHE A 138 -0.67 -4.52 -2.11
CA PHE A 138 0.40 -4.93 -3.01
C PHE A 138 1.53 -3.90 -3.04
N GLY A 139 2.50 -4.05 -2.14
CA GLY A 139 3.72 -3.24 -2.06
C GLY A 139 4.95 -3.90 -2.70
N LEU A 140 4.73 -4.78 -3.70
CA LEU A 140 5.80 -5.43 -4.44
C LEU A 140 6.30 -4.52 -5.56
N LEU A 141 7.57 -4.14 -5.52
CA LEU A 141 8.25 -3.49 -6.64
C LEU A 141 8.55 -4.49 -7.74
N THR A 142 8.22 -4.13 -8.98
CA THR A 142 8.54 -4.89 -10.19
C THR A 142 9.35 -3.98 -11.12
N CYS A 143 10.67 -4.17 -11.14
CA CYS A 143 11.61 -3.24 -11.76
C CYS A 143 12.49 -3.94 -12.81
N GLU A 144 12.85 -3.21 -13.86
CA GLU A 144 13.83 -3.68 -14.85
C GLU A 144 15.26 -3.61 -14.29
N THR A 145 15.55 -2.64 -13.41
CA THR A 145 16.89 -2.40 -12.87
C THR A 145 16.88 -2.15 -11.37
N MET A 146 18.01 -2.40 -10.72
CA MET A 146 18.22 -2.07 -9.30
C MET A 146 18.06 -0.57 -9.04
N GLU A 147 18.47 0.29 -9.97
CA GLU A 147 18.36 1.74 -9.85
C GLU A 147 16.88 2.18 -9.75
N GLN A 148 16.00 1.59 -10.58
CA GLN A 148 14.56 1.82 -10.48
C GLN A 148 14.01 1.43 -9.11
N ALA A 149 14.46 0.28 -8.56
CA ALA A 149 14.04 -0.16 -7.24
C ALA A 149 14.49 0.80 -6.13
N ILE A 150 15.74 1.30 -6.20
CA ILE A 150 16.25 2.31 -5.26
C ILE A 150 15.39 3.57 -5.30
N HIS A 151 15.05 4.07 -6.49
CA HIS A 151 14.24 5.28 -6.65
C HIS A 151 12.82 5.12 -6.07
N ARG A 152 12.27 3.91 -6.08
CA ARG A 152 10.94 3.59 -5.54
C ARG A 152 10.95 3.13 -4.07
N ALA A 153 12.13 3.04 -3.48
CA ALA A 153 12.33 2.67 -2.07
C ALA A 153 12.95 3.83 -1.26
N GLY A 154 12.42 5.03 -1.41
CA GLY A 154 12.89 6.23 -0.70
C GLY A 154 13.93 7.06 -1.46
N GLY A 155 14.07 6.83 -2.78
CA GLY A 155 14.85 7.70 -3.67
C GLY A 155 14.00 8.81 -4.30
N ASN A 156 14.31 9.18 -5.55
CA ASN A 156 13.73 10.35 -6.22
C ASN A 156 12.23 10.22 -6.57
N VAL A 157 11.65 9.00 -6.51
CA VAL A 157 10.27 8.71 -6.95
C VAL A 157 9.38 8.27 -5.76
N GLY A 158 9.80 8.57 -4.53
CA GLY A 158 9.06 8.22 -3.34
C GLY A 158 9.39 6.82 -2.78
N ASN A 159 8.57 6.35 -1.84
CA ASN A 159 8.74 5.05 -1.19
C ASN A 159 7.45 4.24 -1.28
N LYS A 160 7.50 3.12 -2.00
CA LYS A 160 6.33 2.25 -2.18
C LYS A 160 5.82 1.64 -0.86
N GLY A 161 6.68 1.48 0.13
CA GLY A 161 6.29 1.06 1.49
C GLY A 161 5.38 2.09 2.15
N VAL A 162 5.75 3.38 2.10
CA VAL A 162 4.92 4.50 2.57
C VAL A 162 3.57 4.50 1.87
N GLU A 163 3.56 4.54 0.53
CA GLU A 163 2.33 4.56 -0.28
C GLU A 163 1.40 3.38 0.06
N THR A 164 1.98 2.22 0.32
CA THR A 164 1.20 1.00 0.61
C THR A 164 0.64 1.02 2.03
N ALA A 165 1.38 1.58 2.99
CA ALA A 165 0.92 1.74 4.37
C ALA A 165 -0.20 2.79 4.46
N GLU A 166 -0.07 3.94 3.79
CA GLU A 166 -1.12 4.96 3.69
C GLU A 166 -2.41 4.37 3.12
N ALA A 167 -2.30 3.60 2.02
CA ALA A 167 -3.44 2.92 1.43
C ALA A 167 -4.07 1.88 2.38
N ALA A 168 -3.26 1.18 3.20
CA ALA A 168 -3.77 0.23 4.19
C ALA A 168 -4.62 0.93 5.24
N VAL A 169 -4.12 2.02 5.81
CA VAL A 169 -4.84 2.80 6.82
C VAL A 169 -6.14 3.40 6.25
N GLU A 170 -6.07 3.95 5.03
CA GLU A 170 -7.26 4.46 4.35
C GLU A 170 -8.32 3.37 4.15
N MET A 171 -7.92 2.19 3.68
CA MET A 171 -8.83 1.08 3.44
C MET A 171 -9.46 0.54 4.73
N VAL A 172 -8.68 0.41 5.82
CA VAL A 172 -9.22 0.01 7.13
C VAL A 172 -10.32 0.98 7.56
N LYS A 173 -10.08 2.28 7.46
CA LYS A 173 -11.07 3.31 7.81
C LYS A 173 -12.32 3.23 6.94
N VAL A 174 -12.18 3.05 5.63
CA VAL A 174 -13.32 2.91 4.71
C VAL A 174 -14.15 1.67 5.09
N MET A 175 -13.51 0.53 5.35
CA MET A 175 -14.20 -0.70 5.75
C MET A 175 -14.96 -0.53 7.08
N GLN A 176 -14.33 0.13 8.07
CA GLN A 176 -14.97 0.44 9.36
C GLN A 176 -16.19 1.34 9.19
N LEU A 177 -16.09 2.41 8.38
CA LEU A 177 -17.22 3.30 8.11
C LEU A 177 -18.38 2.60 7.43
N ILE A 178 -18.11 1.75 6.43
CA ILE A 178 -19.14 0.96 5.75
C ILE A 178 -19.83 0.01 6.75
N SER A 179 -19.03 -0.66 7.60
CA SER A 179 -19.57 -1.59 8.59
C SER A 179 -20.47 -0.88 9.61
N SER A 180 -20.03 0.26 10.15
CA SER A 180 -20.80 1.00 11.16
C SER A 180 -22.07 1.65 10.61
N GLU A 181 -22.15 1.96 9.31
CA GLU A 181 -23.30 2.66 8.76
C GLU A 181 -24.30 1.76 8.01
N LEU A 182 -23.84 0.61 7.50
CA LEU A 182 -24.66 -0.20 6.61
C LEU A 182 -24.86 -1.64 7.10
N LEU A 183 -24.06 -2.15 8.03
CA LEU A 183 -24.08 -3.56 8.45
C LEU A 183 -24.52 -3.76 9.91
N GLU A 184 -24.72 -2.69 10.68
CA GLU A 184 -25.39 -2.68 11.98
C GLU A 184 -26.91 -2.45 11.80
#